data_56f4fe033af266b2dcc8f8d059448eaf
#
_entry.id   56f4fe033af266b2dcc8f8d059448eaf
#
_cell.length_a   1.000
_cell.length_b   1.000
_cell.length_c   1.000
_cell.angle_alpha   90.00
_cell.angle_beta   90.00
_cell.angle_gamma   90.00
#
_symmetry.space_group_name_H-M   'P 1'
#
loop_
_entity.id
_entity.type
_entity.pdbx_description
1 polymer ?
#
loop_
_entity_poly.entity_id
_entity_poly.type
_entity_poly.pdbx_seq_one_letter_code
_entity_poly.pdbx_strand_id
1 'polypeptide(L)'
;MTKRRDFLKGAGALALGSAFPFGLAFGAERLTVGVIYVGSRGDYGYNQAQAQAAAVIKKLPNVKVVEEENVPETVAAQKTMEAMIEQDGATLIFATSFGYFDPHVLKMAAKYPKVHFAHCGGLWKSGNPANISSYFGYIDECQYLNGVAAGHASKTKKLGFVAAKPIPQVLRNINSFTLGAQSVDPSITTHVIFTGDWSMPVKEAEAANSLVDQGCDVLTCHVDGPKVVIETAEKRGAMSCGYHASQAALAPKGYLTGAEWDWATPYKLLVTNAQTTKPQPNILRGGLREGFVKMSPYGAKVTPDARTNADAVKAKMVAGDYVIFKGPMKDNKGGSAIASGTSYAQTDIALESMNYLVAGVVGQI
;
A
#
# COMPACT_ATOMS: atom_id res chain seq x y z
N MET A 1 -53.97 -74.73 21.46
CA MET A 1 -54.09 -75.81 20.51
C MET A 1 -53.22 -75.63 19.30
N THR A 2 -52.29 -76.58 19.15
CA THR A 2 -51.66 -77.06 17.90
C THR A 2 -50.96 -76.07 17.00
N LYS A 3 -49.70 -76.17 16.89
CA LYS A 3 -48.71 -77.07 16.29
C LYS A 3 -48.07 -76.49 15.05
N ARG A 4 -46.80 -76.45 15.11
CA ARG A 4 -45.72 -77.11 14.34
C ARG A 4 -45.28 -76.35 13.09
N ARG A 5 -44.00 -75.94 13.02
CA ARG A 5 -42.79 -76.74 12.62
C ARG A 5 -42.60 -76.79 11.12
N ASP A 6 -41.37 -76.35 10.78
CA ASP A 6 -40.49 -76.81 9.71
C ASP A 6 -40.74 -76.32 8.29
N PHE A 7 -39.77 -75.50 7.78
CA PHE A 7 -38.85 -76.05 6.77
C PHE A 7 -37.65 -75.16 6.51
N LEU A 8 -36.53 -75.73 6.70
CA LEU A 8 -35.24 -75.26 6.23
C LEU A 8 -35.11 -75.42 4.72
N LYS A 9 -34.40 -74.45 4.08
CA LYS A 9 -33.41 -74.65 2.96
C LYS A 9 -33.30 -73.27 2.28
N GLY A 10 -32.23 -72.54 2.43
CA GLY A 10 -30.98 -72.65 1.72
C GLY A 10 -30.97 -71.75 0.52
N ALA A 11 -30.36 -70.52 0.64
CA ALA A 11 -29.65 -69.87 -0.46
C ALA A 11 -28.70 -68.86 0.14
N GLY A 12 -27.39 -69.10 0.01
CA GLY A 12 -26.33 -68.16 0.36
C GLY A 12 -26.38 -66.99 -0.59
N ALA A 13 -26.37 -65.77 0.00
CA ALA A 13 -26.05 -64.54 -0.73
C ALA A 13 -24.77 -64.00 -0.16
N LEU A 14 -23.73 -64.04 -0.98
CA LEU A 14 -22.47 -63.34 -0.76
C LEU A 14 -22.74 -61.85 -0.53
N ALA A 15 -22.56 -61.39 0.68
CA ALA A 15 -22.44 -59.97 0.97
C ALA A 15 -21.03 -59.51 0.56
N LEU A 16 -20.91 -59.01 -0.66
CA LEU A 16 -19.77 -58.18 -1.07
C LEU A 16 -19.80 -56.89 -0.24
N GLY A 17 -19.04 -56.89 0.85
CA GLY A 17 -18.72 -55.69 1.59
C GLY A 17 -17.94 -54.72 0.71
N SER A 18 -18.64 -53.75 0.12
CA SER A 18 -18.00 -52.58 -0.46
C SER A 18 -17.40 -51.79 0.69
N ALA A 19 -16.13 -52.06 1.00
CA ALA A 19 -15.31 -51.18 1.80
C ALA A 19 -15.13 -49.89 0.97
N PHE A 20 -15.99 -48.89 1.23
CA PHE A 20 -15.68 -47.54 0.85
C PHE A 20 -14.39 -47.14 1.61
N PRO A 21 -13.31 -46.80 0.91
CA PRO A 21 -12.20 -46.18 1.60
C PRO A 21 -12.75 -44.86 2.15
N PHE A 22 -12.92 -44.76 3.46
CA PHE A 22 -12.94 -43.49 4.12
C PHE A 22 -11.56 -42.86 3.84
N GLY A 23 -11.47 -42.11 2.73
CA GLY A 23 -10.41 -41.20 2.49
C GLY A 23 -10.47 -40.21 3.65
N LEU A 24 -9.55 -40.35 4.61
CA LEU A 24 -9.21 -39.28 5.52
C LEU A 24 -8.88 -38.11 4.63
N ALA A 25 -9.85 -37.21 4.44
CA ALA A 25 -9.56 -35.88 3.97
C ALA A 25 -8.63 -35.28 5.04
N PHE A 26 -7.33 -35.36 4.82
CA PHE A 26 -6.36 -34.55 5.53
C PHE A 26 -6.80 -33.12 5.27
N GLY A 27 -7.51 -32.53 6.22
CA GLY A 27 -7.85 -31.13 6.17
C GLY A 27 -6.55 -30.38 5.93
N ALA A 28 -6.48 -29.60 4.87
CA ALA A 28 -5.31 -28.79 4.58
C ALA A 28 -4.91 -28.06 5.88
N GLU A 29 -3.67 -28.24 6.29
CA GLU A 29 -3.15 -27.64 7.53
C GLU A 29 -3.42 -26.14 7.50
N ARG A 30 -3.97 -25.62 8.59
CA ARG A 30 -4.39 -24.21 8.66
C ARG A 30 -3.16 -23.31 8.69
N LEU A 31 -2.99 -22.49 7.67
CA LEU A 31 -1.92 -21.49 7.62
C LEU A 31 -2.16 -20.40 8.67
N THR A 32 -1.23 -20.24 9.61
CA THR A 32 -1.24 -19.12 10.54
C THR A 32 -0.33 -18.00 10.02
N VAL A 33 -0.90 -16.81 9.89
CA VAL A 33 -0.24 -15.60 9.37
C VAL A 33 -0.18 -14.57 10.48
N GLY A 34 1.01 -14.07 10.81
CA GLY A 34 1.21 -12.94 11.71
C GLY A 34 1.27 -11.62 10.94
N VAL A 35 0.70 -10.55 11.50
CA VAL A 35 0.81 -9.20 10.95
C VAL A 35 1.13 -8.23 12.08
N ILE A 36 2.23 -7.50 11.97
CA ILE A 36 2.64 -6.49 12.95
C ILE A 36 2.58 -5.09 12.32
N TYR A 37 2.01 -4.14 13.06
CA TYR A 37 1.83 -2.75 12.65
C TYR A 37 2.58 -1.81 13.58
N VAL A 38 3.22 -0.77 13.02
CA VAL A 38 3.98 0.22 13.83
C VAL A 38 3.07 1.19 14.57
N GLY A 39 1.85 1.38 14.10
CA GLY A 39 0.84 2.26 14.70
C GLY A 39 -0.54 1.60 14.74
N SER A 40 -1.56 2.41 15.00
CA SER A 40 -2.95 1.96 15.07
C SER A 40 -3.48 1.56 13.69
N ARG A 41 -4.19 0.44 13.62
CA ARG A 41 -4.90 -0.05 12.43
C ARG A 41 -6.03 0.87 11.95
N GLY A 42 -6.41 1.87 12.73
CA GLY A 42 -7.46 2.85 12.42
C GLY A 42 -6.91 4.26 12.22
N ASP A 43 -5.66 4.42 11.78
CA ASP A 43 -4.99 5.72 11.59
C ASP A 43 -5.45 6.52 10.37
N TYR A 44 -6.39 6.00 9.60
CA TYR A 44 -6.79 6.54 8.30
C TYR A 44 -5.63 6.68 7.30
N GLY A 45 -4.55 5.92 7.49
CA GLY A 45 -3.33 6.07 6.73
C GLY A 45 -2.59 4.76 6.50
N TYR A 46 -1.30 4.77 6.81
CA TYR A 46 -0.37 3.70 6.51
C TYR A 46 -0.76 2.35 7.13
N ASN A 47 -1.05 2.33 8.43
CA ASN A 47 -1.39 1.08 9.12
C ASN A 47 -2.78 0.60 8.75
N GLN A 48 -3.75 1.49 8.50
CA GLN A 48 -5.08 1.11 8.02
C GLN A 48 -5.02 0.42 6.65
N ALA A 49 -4.16 0.88 5.73
CA ALA A 49 -3.98 0.24 4.43
C ALA A 49 -3.49 -1.21 4.57
N GLN A 50 -2.55 -1.46 5.49
CA GLN A 50 -2.07 -2.81 5.80
C GLN A 50 -3.17 -3.67 6.47
N ALA A 51 -3.92 -3.08 7.41
CA ALA A 51 -5.03 -3.77 8.10
C ALA A 51 -6.17 -4.15 7.15
N GLN A 52 -6.45 -3.33 6.12
CA GLN A 52 -7.40 -3.67 5.07
C GLN A 52 -6.97 -4.94 4.30
N ALA A 53 -5.69 -5.08 4.01
CA ALA A 53 -5.15 -6.29 3.37
C ALA A 53 -5.24 -7.52 4.30
N ALA A 54 -4.92 -7.35 5.58
CA ALA A 54 -5.08 -8.40 6.59
C ALA A 54 -6.55 -8.86 6.68
N ALA A 55 -7.50 -7.94 6.64
CA ALA A 55 -8.93 -8.26 6.62
C ALA A 55 -9.37 -9.06 5.38
N VAL A 56 -8.69 -8.86 4.24
CA VAL A 56 -8.95 -9.65 3.02
C VAL A 56 -8.44 -11.06 3.17
N ILE A 57 -7.20 -11.28 3.62
CA ILE A 57 -6.63 -12.62 3.77
C ILE A 57 -7.29 -13.42 4.90
N LYS A 58 -7.85 -12.77 5.92
CA LYS A 58 -8.68 -13.43 6.96
C LYS A 58 -9.88 -14.19 6.39
N LYS A 59 -10.38 -13.79 5.22
CA LYS A 59 -11.53 -14.40 4.54
C LYS A 59 -11.14 -15.59 3.67
N LEU A 60 -9.84 -15.85 3.49
CA LEU A 60 -9.37 -16.96 2.69
C LEU A 60 -9.57 -18.30 3.45
N PRO A 61 -9.89 -19.39 2.75
CA PRO A 61 -10.08 -20.69 3.40
C PRO A 61 -8.76 -21.15 4.05
N ASN A 62 -8.87 -21.80 5.19
CA ASN A 62 -7.76 -22.36 5.97
C ASN A 62 -6.65 -21.34 6.34
N VAL A 63 -7.01 -20.07 6.53
CA VAL A 63 -6.12 -19.04 7.04
C VAL A 63 -6.56 -18.60 8.44
N LYS A 64 -5.61 -18.53 9.38
CA LYS A 64 -5.73 -17.84 10.68
C LYS A 64 -4.82 -16.62 10.62
N VAL A 65 -5.32 -15.43 10.97
CA VAL A 65 -4.49 -14.22 11.07
C VAL A 65 -4.43 -13.79 12.51
N VAL A 66 -3.22 -13.60 13.03
CA VAL A 66 -2.92 -12.97 14.32
C VAL A 66 -2.31 -11.60 14.05
N GLU A 67 -2.71 -10.59 14.81
CA GLU A 67 -2.35 -9.20 14.55
C GLU A 67 -1.93 -8.50 15.84
N GLU A 68 -0.88 -7.66 15.75
CA GLU A 68 -0.43 -6.80 16.85
C GLU A 68 -0.18 -5.39 16.31
N GLU A 69 -0.77 -4.38 16.95
CA GLU A 69 -0.62 -2.97 16.58
C GLU A 69 0.21 -2.20 17.61
N ASN A 70 0.70 -1.03 17.22
CA ASN A 70 1.56 -0.16 18.04
C ASN A 70 2.87 -0.86 18.47
N VAL A 71 3.43 -1.69 17.59
CA VAL A 71 4.72 -2.34 17.79
C VAL A 71 5.84 -1.41 17.32
N PRO A 72 6.67 -0.86 18.22
CA PRO A 72 7.71 0.08 17.80
C PRO A 72 8.84 -0.61 17.02
N GLU A 73 9.55 0.16 16.19
CA GLU A 73 10.70 -0.28 15.38
C GLU A 73 11.95 -0.53 16.25
N THR A 74 11.79 -1.36 17.26
CA THR A 74 12.83 -1.73 18.24
C THR A 74 12.88 -3.25 18.41
N VAL A 75 13.63 -3.74 19.39
CA VAL A 75 13.62 -5.16 19.79
C VAL A 75 12.20 -5.69 20.09
N ALA A 76 11.25 -4.83 20.38
CA ALA A 76 9.85 -5.22 20.55
C ALA A 76 9.30 -5.91 19.29
N ALA A 77 9.65 -5.44 18.08
CA ALA A 77 9.24 -6.09 16.83
C ALA A 77 9.72 -7.55 16.74
N GLN A 78 10.96 -7.83 17.18
CA GLN A 78 11.48 -9.20 17.21
C GLN A 78 10.69 -10.07 18.20
N LYS A 79 10.43 -9.55 19.42
CA LYS A 79 9.69 -10.28 20.45
C LYS A 79 8.25 -10.59 20.01
N THR A 80 7.59 -9.65 19.36
CA THR A 80 6.23 -9.85 18.83
C THR A 80 6.22 -10.91 17.72
N MET A 81 7.15 -10.82 16.76
CA MET A 81 7.27 -11.84 15.70
C MET A 81 7.58 -13.22 16.31
N GLU A 82 8.46 -13.31 17.30
CA GLU A 82 8.79 -14.54 18.00
C GLU A 82 7.58 -15.14 18.71
N ALA A 83 6.80 -14.33 19.42
CA ALA A 83 5.56 -14.79 20.08
C ALA A 83 4.55 -15.34 19.06
N MET A 84 4.34 -14.66 17.93
CA MET A 84 3.47 -15.15 16.86
C MET A 84 3.94 -16.50 16.29
N ILE A 85 5.25 -16.71 16.19
CA ILE A 85 5.83 -17.96 15.69
C ILE A 85 5.69 -19.08 16.74
N GLU A 86 6.13 -18.83 17.96
CA GLU A 86 6.27 -19.89 18.98
C GLU A 86 4.95 -20.20 19.71
N GLN A 87 4.08 -19.20 19.91
CA GLN A 87 2.84 -19.38 20.65
C GLN A 87 1.64 -19.60 19.72
N ASP A 88 1.59 -18.89 18.58
CA ASP A 88 0.48 -18.98 17.64
C ASP A 88 0.72 -19.93 16.46
N GLY A 89 1.96 -20.34 16.23
CA GLY A 89 2.37 -21.22 15.14
C GLY A 89 2.38 -20.50 13.78
N ALA A 90 2.69 -19.21 13.76
CA ALA A 90 2.75 -18.46 12.51
C ALA A 90 3.95 -18.92 11.66
N THR A 91 3.69 -19.21 10.38
CA THR A 91 4.71 -19.60 9.40
C THR A 91 4.90 -18.58 8.29
N LEU A 92 4.07 -17.54 8.26
CA LEU A 92 4.20 -16.35 7.41
C LEU A 92 3.97 -15.11 8.27
N ILE A 93 4.91 -14.17 8.28
CA ILE A 93 4.84 -12.93 9.06
C ILE A 93 4.89 -11.73 8.12
N PHE A 94 3.89 -10.85 8.18
CA PHE A 94 3.93 -9.53 7.55
C PHE A 94 4.47 -8.50 8.55
N ALA A 95 5.68 -8.04 8.31
CA ALA A 95 6.34 -6.96 9.04
C ALA A 95 6.13 -5.66 8.25
N THR A 96 5.14 -4.87 8.63
CA THR A 96 4.59 -3.84 7.74
C THR A 96 5.36 -2.54 7.72
N SER A 97 6.15 -2.22 8.74
CA SER A 97 6.90 -0.97 8.79
C SER A 97 8.25 -1.05 8.10
N PHE A 98 8.66 0.06 7.45
CA PHE A 98 9.94 0.20 6.76
C PHE A 98 11.13 -0.09 7.69
N GLY A 99 11.13 0.45 8.92
CA GLY A 99 12.22 0.28 9.89
C GLY A 99 12.29 -1.11 10.54
N TYR A 100 11.33 -2.00 10.28
CA TYR A 100 11.44 -3.38 10.75
C TYR A 100 12.48 -4.21 9.99
N PHE A 101 12.92 -3.78 8.78
CA PHE A 101 13.78 -4.60 7.94
C PHE A 101 15.11 -4.93 8.59
N ASP A 102 15.89 -3.91 8.87
CA ASP A 102 17.23 -4.03 9.47
C ASP A 102 17.25 -3.30 10.82
N PRO A 103 17.55 -4.01 11.92
CA PRO A 103 18.06 -5.39 11.98
C PRO A 103 16.97 -6.47 12.21
N HIS A 104 15.68 -6.10 12.36
CA HIS A 104 14.70 -6.97 13.02
C HIS A 104 14.28 -8.15 12.13
N VAL A 105 13.79 -7.91 10.92
CA VAL A 105 13.39 -8.98 9.98
C VAL A 105 14.59 -9.82 9.56
N LEU A 106 15.75 -9.21 9.32
CA LEU A 106 16.96 -9.93 8.96
C LEU A 106 17.37 -10.94 10.05
N LYS A 107 17.34 -10.53 11.33
CA LYS A 107 17.65 -11.41 12.46
C LYS A 107 16.63 -12.52 12.64
N MET A 108 15.33 -12.19 12.53
CA MET A 108 14.26 -13.16 12.67
C MET A 108 14.27 -14.20 11.55
N ALA A 109 14.51 -13.78 10.31
CA ALA A 109 14.62 -14.69 9.18
C ALA A 109 15.81 -15.66 9.30
N ALA A 110 16.93 -15.21 9.82
CA ALA A 110 18.08 -16.07 10.11
C ALA A 110 17.79 -17.05 11.26
N LYS A 111 17.07 -16.61 12.30
CA LYS A 111 16.71 -17.44 13.46
C LYS A 111 15.65 -18.50 13.11
N TYR A 112 14.69 -18.16 12.25
CA TYR A 112 13.55 -19.02 11.90
C TYR A 112 13.52 -19.34 10.39
N PRO A 113 14.42 -20.19 9.88
CA PRO A 113 14.58 -20.43 8.43
C PRO A 113 13.37 -21.11 7.77
N LYS A 114 12.46 -21.69 8.55
CA LYS A 114 11.21 -22.31 8.07
C LYS A 114 10.01 -21.35 8.05
N VAL A 115 10.16 -20.15 8.61
CA VAL A 115 9.15 -19.10 8.62
C VAL A 115 9.46 -18.13 7.49
N HIS A 116 8.46 -17.71 6.74
CA HIS A 116 8.61 -16.70 5.71
C HIS A 116 8.25 -15.31 6.25
N PHE A 117 9.08 -14.32 5.96
CA PHE A 117 8.88 -12.93 6.39
C PHE A 117 8.59 -12.04 5.19
N ALA A 118 7.43 -11.40 5.19
CA ALA A 118 7.02 -10.44 4.18
C ALA A 118 7.16 -9.02 4.75
N HIS A 119 8.08 -8.23 4.20
CA HIS A 119 8.39 -6.88 4.65
C HIS A 119 7.89 -5.83 3.66
N CYS A 120 7.27 -4.75 4.15
CA CYS A 120 6.88 -3.61 3.32
C CYS A 120 8.02 -2.58 3.24
N GLY A 121 8.62 -2.43 2.05
CA GLY A 121 9.69 -1.45 1.84
C GLY A 121 10.54 -1.70 0.61
N GLY A 122 10.47 -2.91 0.02
CA GLY A 122 11.24 -3.26 -1.18
C GLY A 122 12.76 -3.29 -0.97
N LEU A 123 13.22 -3.67 0.23
CA LEU A 123 14.62 -3.54 0.65
C LEU A 123 15.47 -4.81 0.48
N TRP A 124 14.86 -5.95 0.12
CA TRP A 124 15.62 -7.18 -0.04
C TRP A 124 16.66 -7.04 -1.16
N LYS A 125 17.86 -7.53 -0.93
CA LYS A 125 18.97 -7.57 -1.90
C LYS A 125 19.70 -8.90 -1.81
N SER A 126 20.47 -9.24 -2.84
CA SER A 126 21.31 -10.44 -2.84
C SER A 126 22.21 -10.48 -1.59
N GLY A 127 22.28 -11.65 -0.95
CA GLY A 127 22.98 -11.86 0.32
C GLY A 127 22.07 -11.77 1.56
N ASN A 128 20.85 -11.25 1.45
CA ASN A 128 19.87 -11.35 2.53
C ASN A 128 19.27 -12.77 2.59
N PRO A 129 18.69 -13.18 3.76
CA PRO A 129 18.01 -14.47 3.88
C PRO A 129 16.96 -14.70 2.79
N ALA A 130 16.93 -15.92 2.23
CA ALA A 130 16.05 -16.28 1.12
C ALA A 130 14.57 -16.40 1.54
N ASN A 131 14.29 -16.58 2.83
CA ASN A 131 12.95 -16.64 3.41
C ASN A 131 12.35 -15.25 3.71
N ILE A 132 12.77 -14.23 2.95
CA ILE A 132 12.21 -12.88 3.01
C ILE A 132 11.63 -12.51 1.65
N SER A 133 10.40 -12.00 1.64
CA SER A 133 9.83 -11.21 0.55
C SER A 133 9.78 -9.75 0.97
N SER A 134 10.26 -8.83 0.13
CA SER A 134 10.09 -7.41 0.38
C SER A 134 9.23 -6.81 -0.74
N TYR A 135 8.03 -6.33 -0.37
CA TYR A 135 7.06 -5.77 -1.30
C TYR A 135 6.99 -4.26 -1.19
N PHE A 136 6.75 -3.59 -2.31
CA PHE A 136 6.51 -2.15 -2.35
C PHE A 136 5.76 -1.74 -3.62
N GLY A 137 5.10 -0.56 -3.58
CA GLY A 137 4.29 -0.08 -4.69
C GLY A 137 4.75 1.25 -5.26
N TYR A 138 4.31 1.51 -6.49
CA TYR A 138 4.57 2.77 -7.21
C TYR A 138 3.36 3.71 -7.03
N ILE A 139 3.16 4.22 -5.80
CA ILE A 139 2.01 5.06 -5.45
C ILE A 139 2.11 6.46 -6.06
N ASP A 140 3.27 6.83 -6.55
CA ASP A 140 3.48 8.05 -7.31
C ASP A 140 2.64 8.10 -8.61
N GLU A 141 2.25 6.97 -9.19
CA GLU A 141 1.27 6.91 -10.28
C GLU A 141 -0.09 7.48 -9.82
N CYS A 142 -0.54 7.08 -8.64
CA CYS A 142 -1.78 7.61 -8.06
C CYS A 142 -1.62 9.07 -7.61
N GLN A 143 -0.44 9.48 -7.15
CA GLN A 143 -0.17 10.90 -6.84
C GLN A 143 -0.20 11.77 -8.10
N TYR A 144 0.26 11.26 -9.25
CA TYR A 144 0.09 11.95 -10.52
C TYR A 144 -1.40 12.17 -10.83
N LEU A 145 -2.24 11.15 -10.67
CA LEU A 145 -3.69 11.25 -10.90
C LEU A 145 -4.38 12.16 -9.87
N ASN A 146 -3.92 12.18 -8.61
CA ASN A 146 -4.32 13.18 -7.62
C ASN A 146 -4.01 14.60 -8.14
N GLY A 147 -2.82 14.79 -8.73
CA GLY A 147 -2.40 16.04 -9.34
C GLY A 147 -3.33 16.46 -10.49
N VAL A 148 -3.70 15.53 -11.38
CA VAL A 148 -4.66 15.81 -12.46
C VAL A 148 -5.99 16.30 -11.89
N ALA A 149 -6.56 15.59 -10.90
CA ALA A 149 -7.81 15.98 -10.25
C ALA A 149 -7.71 17.35 -9.56
N ALA A 150 -6.59 17.60 -8.85
CA ALA A 150 -6.31 18.86 -8.18
C ALA A 150 -6.13 20.01 -9.17
N GLY A 151 -5.46 19.77 -10.31
CA GLY A 151 -5.28 20.76 -11.37
C GLY A 151 -6.58 21.27 -11.96
N HIS A 152 -7.55 20.38 -12.18
CA HIS A 152 -8.89 20.77 -12.63
C HIS A 152 -9.72 21.49 -11.55
N ALA A 153 -9.49 21.18 -10.26
CA ALA A 153 -10.28 21.69 -9.16
C ALA A 153 -9.76 23.04 -8.62
N SER A 154 -8.45 23.28 -8.67
CA SER A 154 -7.83 24.47 -8.11
C SER A 154 -8.22 25.76 -8.86
N LYS A 155 -8.60 26.77 -8.11
CA LYS A 155 -8.89 28.12 -8.61
C LYS A 155 -7.71 29.07 -8.44
N THR A 156 -6.93 28.88 -7.37
CA THR A 156 -5.78 29.73 -7.05
C THR A 156 -4.52 29.32 -7.79
N LYS A 157 -4.52 28.15 -8.41
CA LYS A 157 -3.35 27.51 -9.06
C LYS A 157 -2.19 27.26 -8.08
N LYS A 158 -2.49 27.24 -6.79
CA LYS A 158 -1.56 26.92 -5.71
C LYS A 158 -2.04 25.68 -4.98
N LEU A 159 -1.26 24.62 -5.06
CA LEU A 159 -1.52 23.36 -4.35
C LEU A 159 -0.59 23.26 -3.15
N GLY A 160 -1.02 22.59 -2.10
CA GLY A 160 -0.23 22.35 -0.91
C GLY A 160 0.12 20.87 -0.74
N PHE A 161 1.35 20.61 -0.32
CA PHE A 161 1.83 19.27 -0.04
C PHE A 161 2.50 19.23 1.34
N VAL A 162 1.92 18.50 2.30
CA VAL A 162 2.54 18.26 3.60
C VAL A 162 3.37 16.98 3.48
N ALA A 163 4.67 17.07 3.68
CA ALA A 163 5.63 15.98 3.48
C ALA A 163 6.37 15.63 4.78
N ALA A 164 6.70 14.35 4.98
CA ALA A 164 7.47 13.91 6.15
C ALA A 164 8.96 14.30 6.03
N LYS A 165 9.71 13.59 5.23
CA LYS A 165 11.17 13.72 5.06
C LYS A 165 11.53 13.85 3.58
N PRO A 166 12.60 14.60 3.23
CA PRO A 166 13.01 14.74 1.83
C PRO A 166 13.82 13.53 1.33
N ILE A 167 13.22 12.36 1.34
CA ILE A 167 13.82 11.14 0.80
C ILE A 167 13.27 10.84 -0.61
N PRO A 168 13.96 10.04 -1.44
CA PRO A 168 13.61 9.81 -2.84
C PRO A 168 12.15 9.49 -3.08
N GLN A 169 11.55 8.61 -2.27
CA GLN A 169 10.15 8.21 -2.40
C GLN A 169 9.18 9.38 -2.16
N VAL A 170 9.46 10.24 -1.18
CA VAL A 170 8.63 11.42 -0.88
C VAL A 170 8.77 12.45 -1.99
N LEU A 171 9.99 12.71 -2.45
CA LEU A 171 10.27 13.62 -3.57
C LEU A 171 9.58 13.14 -4.86
N ARG A 172 9.60 11.83 -5.12
CA ARG A 172 8.91 11.22 -6.25
C ARG A 172 7.40 11.47 -6.22
N ASN A 173 6.77 11.37 -5.06
CA ASN A 173 5.34 11.67 -4.88
C ASN A 173 5.01 13.15 -5.08
N ILE A 174 5.81 14.06 -4.50
CA ILE A 174 5.66 15.50 -4.69
C ILE A 174 5.77 15.87 -6.17
N ASN A 175 6.80 15.34 -6.84
CA ASN A 175 7.06 15.60 -8.23
C ASN A 175 5.93 15.05 -9.13
N SER A 176 5.47 13.84 -8.88
CA SER A 176 4.36 13.24 -9.63
C SER A 176 3.06 14.02 -9.47
N PHE A 177 2.71 14.44 -8.25
CA PHE A 177 1.55 15.28 -7.98
C PHE A 177 1.62 16.61 -8.75
N THR A 178 2.79 17.27 -8.69
CA THR A 178 3.03 18.53 -9.39
C THR A 178 2.90 18.37 -10.90
N LEU A 179 3.56 17.35 -11.47
CA LEU A 179 3.51 17.06 -12.91
C LEU A 179 2.08 16.71 -13.39
N GLY A 180 1.32 15.98 -12.56
CA GLY A 180 -0.08 15.70 -12.84
C GLY A 180 -0.92 16.96 -12.90
N ALA A 181 -0.76 17.89 -11.98
CA ALA A 181 -1.46 19.17 -11.98
C ALA A 181 -1.04 20.05 -13.18
N GLN A 182 0.27 20.11 -13.45
CA GLN A 182 0.81 20.87 -14.59
C GLN A 182 0.42 20.30 -15.96
N SER A 183 0.05 19.02 -16.03
CA SER A 183 -0.50 18.45 -17.26
C SER A 183 -1.88 19.05 -17.62
N VAL A 184 -2.57 19.62 -16.65
CA VAL A 184 -3.84 20.35 -16.81
C VAL A 184 -3.59 21.83 -17.06
N ASP A 185 -2.78 22.46 -16.22
CA ASP A 185 -2.39 23.87 -16.36
C ASP A 185 -0.92 24.05 -15.94
N PRO A 186 -0.01 24.33 -16.88
CA PRO A 186 1.42 24.48 -16.61
C PRO A 186 1.79 25.60 -15.62
N SER A 187 0.86 26.54 -15.35
CA SER A 187 1.08 27.64 -14.39
C SER A 187 0.86 27.24 -12.93
N ILE A 188 0.37 26.02 -12.68
CA ILE A 188 0.13 25.52 -11.32
C ILE A 188 1.45 25.31 -10.58
N THR A 189 1.47 25.72 -9.31
CA THR A 189 2.58 25.48 -8.39
C THR A 189 2.16 24.61 -7.22
N THR A 190 3.09 23.80 -6.69
CA THR A 190 2.90 22.99 -5.49
C THR A 190 3.80 23.50 -4.37
N HIS A 191 3.22 24.03 -3.30
CA HIS A 191 3.92 24.50 -2.13
C HIS A 191 4.13 23.33 -1.16
N VAL A 192 5.37 23.10 -0.73
CA VAL A 192 5.73 21.93 0.09
C VAL A 192 6.25 22.40 1.45
N ILE A 193 5.76 21.77 2.52
CA ILE A 193 6.29 21.91 3.88
C ILE A 193 6.67 20.51 4.40
N PHE A 194 7.95 20.36 4.78
CA PHE A 194 8.45 19.14 5.42
C PHE A 194 8.30 19.24 6.93
N THR A 195 7.67 18.23 7.56
CA THR A 195 7.46 18.16 9.02
C THR A 195 8.68 17.61 9.77
N GLY A 196 9.53 16.85 9.06
CA GLY A 196 10.77 16.27 9.59
C GLY A 196 10.65 14.82 10.04
N ASP A 197 9.45 14.28 10.26
CA ASP A 197 9.23 12.88 10.58
C ASP A 197 7.90 12.36 10.05
N TRP A 198 7.71 11.01 10.10
CA TRP A 198 6.58 10.29 9.52
C TRP A 198 5.23 10.58 10.18
N SER A 199 5.23 10.84 11.50
CA SER A 199 4.03 11.11 12.28
C SER A 199 4.29 12.25 13.27
N MET A 200 3.85 13.43 12.91
CA MET A 200 3.98 14.65 13.72
C MET A 200 2.67 15.46 13.65
N PRO A 201 1.57 14.99 14.26
CA PRO A 201 0.23 15.55 14.06
C PRO A 201 0.13 17.07 14.30
N VAL A 202 0.87 17.62 15.28
CA VAL A 202 0.88 19.07 15.56
C VAL A 202 1.52 19.82 14.40
N LYS A 203 2.72 19.41 13.96
CA LYS A 203 3.41 20.05 12.83
C LYS A 203 2.67 19.85 11.50
N GLU A 204 2.00 18.72 11.33
CA GLU A 204 1.18 18.44 10.15
C GLU A 204 -0.02 19.40 10.08
N ALA A 205 -0.69 19.66 11.23
CA ALA A 205 -1.76 20.64 11.32
C ALA A 205 -1.25 22.07 11.06
N GLU A 206 -0.11 22.45 11.63
CA GLU A 206 0.54 23.75 11.41
C GLU A 206 0.92 23.93 9.94
N ALA A 207 1.52 22.91 9.31
CA ALA A 207 1.89 22.92 7.90
C ALA A 207 0.65 23.06 7.00
N ALA A 208 -0.40 22.28 7.25
CA ALA A 208 -1.64 22.35 6.49
C ALA A 208 -2.30 23.76 6.60
N ASN A 209 -2.38 24.32 7.81
CA ASN A 209 -2.88 25.69 8.02
C ASN A 209 -2.02 26.72 7.28
N SER A 210 -0.69 26.64 7.39
CA SER A 210 0.23 27.55 6.72
C SER A 210 0.08 27.50 5.19
N LEU A 211 -0.09 26.32 4.61
CA LEU A 211 -0.33 26.16 3.18
C LEU A 211 -1.64 26.82 2.74
N VAL A 212 -2.72 26.66 3.51
CA VAL A 212 -3.99 27.36 3.24
C VAL A 212 -3.84 28.87 3.36
N ASP A 213 -3.10 29.36 4.36
CA ASP A 213 -2.81 30.79 4.53
C ASP A 213 -1.99 31.38 3.37
N GLN A 214 -1.15 30.56 2.72
CA GLN A 214 -0.42 30.93 1.49
C GLN A 214 -1.31 30.92 0.23
N GLY A 215 -2.59 30.57 0.36
CA GLY A 215 -3.58 30.54 -0.71
C GLY A 215 -3.65 29.19 -1.45
N CYS A 216 -3.10 28.12 -0.90
CA CYS A 216 -3.31 26.79 -1.45
C CYS A 216 -4.77 26.35 -1.22
N ASP A 217 -5.48 26.00 -2.28
CA ASP A 217 -6.88 25.63 -2.23
C ASP A 217 -7.15 24.12 -2.40
N VAL A 218 -6.11 23.33 -2.68
CA VAL A 218 -6.11 21.86 -2.65
C VAL A 218 -4.89 21.37 -1.91
N LEU A 219 -5.06 20.51 -0.90
CA LEU A 219 -3.96 19.91 -0.14
C LEU A 219 -3.86 18.40 -0.39
N THR A 220 -2.63 17.91 -0.34
CA THR A 220 -2.32 16.47 -0.22
C THR A 220 -1.13 16.27 0.72
N CYS A 221 -0.73 15.02 0.95
CA CYS A 221 0.38 14.76 1.86
C CYS A 221 1.13 13.45 1.54
N HIS A 222 2.29 13.30 2.19
CA HIS A 222 3.00 12.05 2.38
C HIS A 222 3.52 12.01 3.81
N VAL A 223 2.64 11.67 4.73
CA VAL A 223 2.86 11.40 6.16
C VAL A 223 2.12 10.12 6.53
N ASP A 224 2.49 9.45 7.62
CA ASP A 224 1.88 8.15 7.98
C ASP A 224 0.37 8.27 8.30
N GLY A 225 -0.02 9.35 8.99
CA GLY A 225 -1.39 9.62 9.40
C GLY A 225 -2.02 10.82 8.69
N PRO A 226 -2.51 10.71 7.45
CA PRO A 226 -3.07 11.83 6.67
C PRO A 226 -4.26 12.53 7.32
N LYS A 227 -4.90 11.91 8.31
CA LYS A 227 -6.12 12.40 8.96
C LYS A 227 -6.06 13.89 9.30
N VAL A 228 -5.02 14.31 9.97
CA VAL A 228 -4.89 15.71 10.45
C VAL A 228 -4.82 16.70 9.29
N VAL A 229 -4.08 16.39 8.23
CA VAL A 229 -3.95 17.24 7.04
C VAL A 229 -5.30 17.36 6.33
N ILE A 230 -5.99 16.26 6.13
CA ILE A 230 -7.27 16.19 5.42
C ILE A 230 -8.39 16.89 6.22
N GLU A 231 -8.49 16.66 7.53
CA GLU A 231 -9.46 17.34 8.39
C GLU A 231 -9.19 18.86 8.48
N THR A 232 -7.91 19.27 8.47
CA THR A 232 -7.54 20.69 8.47
C THR A 232 -7.95 21.35 7.15
N ALA A 233 -7.70 20.73 6.01
CA ALA A 233 -8.17 21.21 4.71
C ALA A 233 -9.70 21.39 4.69
N GLU A 234 -10.44 20.37 5.11
CA GLU A 234 -11.92 20.41 5.17
C GLU A 234 -12.43 21.55 6.07
N LYS A 235 -11.87 21.70 7.29
CA LYS A 235 -12.23 22.76 8.25
C LYS A 235 -11.96 24.15 7.71
N ARG A 236 -10.88 24.31 6.93
CA ARG A 236 -10.48 25.57 6.30
C ARG A 236 -11.18 25.85 4.96
N GLY A 237 -12.06 24.91 4.50
CA GLY A 237 -12.78 25.04 3.22
C GLY A 237 -11.90 24.80 1.98
N ALA A 238 -10.68 24.32 2.15
CA ALA A 238 -9.83 23.83 1.07
C ALA A 238 -10.25 22.41 0.66
N MET A 239 -9.94 22.05 -0.59
CA MET A 239 -10.12 20.67 -1.08
C MET A 239 -8.93 19.80 -0.72
N SER A 240 -9.07 18.49 -0.85
CA SER A 240 -7.99 17.55 -0.53
C SER A 240 -7.93 16.34 -1.44
N CYS A 241 -6.72 15.82 -1.61
CA CYS A 241 -6.46 14.48 -2.16
C CYS A 241 -5.84 13.61 -1.07
N GLY A 242 -6.38 12.40 -0.90
CA GLY A 242 -5.95 11.46 0.14
C GLY A 242 -4.67 10.72 -0.19
N TYR A 243 -4.11 10.05 0.84
CA TYR A 243 -2.90 9.27 0.75
C TYR A 243 -2.95 8.03 1.64
N HIS A 244 -2.33 6.92 1.22
CA HIS A 244 -2.27 5.59 1.84
C HIS A 244 -3.58 4.82 1.85
N ALA A 245 -4.66 5.39 2.39
CA ALA A 245 -6.00 4.84 2.46
C ALA A 245 -7.03 5.93 2.11
N SER A 246 -8.31 5.60 2.04
CA SER A 246 -9.34 6.61 1.79
C SER A 246 -9.63 7.45 3.04
N GLN A 247 -9.59 8.75 2.89
CA GLN A 247 -10.03 9.73 3.88
C GLN A 247 -11.33 10.44 3.48
N ALA A 248 -12.08 9.90 2.51
CA ALA A 248 -13.32 10.54 2.03
C ALA A 248 -14.33 10.84 3.14
N ALA A 249 -14.40 9.97 4.16
CA ALA A 249 -15.27 10.18 5.31
C ALA A 249 -14.87 11.37 6.20
N LEU A 250 -13.61 11.80 6.15
CA LEU A 250 -13.08 12.91 6.94
C LEU A 250 -13.28 14.27 6.28
N ALA A 251 -13.46 14.29 4.96
CA ALA A 251 -13.61 15.51 4.17
C ALA A 251 -14.76 15.40 3.14
N PRO A 252 -16.01 15.18 3.60
CA PRO A 252 -17.12 14.89 2.69
C PRO A 252 -17.45 16.03 1.72
N LYS A 253 -17.05 17.26 2.00
CA LYS A 253 -17.30 18.44 1.14
C LYS A 253 -16.14 18.75 0.21
N GLY A 254 -14.90 18.47 0.61
CA GLY A 254 -13.68 18.88 -0.06
C GLY A 254 -12.85 17.74 -0.65
N TYR A 255 -13.14 16.49 -0.35
CA TYR A 255 -12.38 15.36 -0.87
C TYR A 255 -12.54 15.22 -2.39
N LEU A 256 -11.42 15.19 -3.12
CA LEU A 256 -11.43 14.99 -4.57
C LEU A 256 -11.29 13.52 -4.94
N THR A 257 -10.21 12.91 -4.51
CA THR A 257 -9.85 11.50 -4.70
C THR A 257 -8.65 11.19 -3.80
N GLY A 258 -7.99 10.05 -3.93
CA GLY A 258 -6.82 9.72 -3.14
C GLY A 258 -5.97 8.61 -3.73
N ALA A 259 -4.69 8.63 -3.41
CA ALA A 259 -3.72 7.58 -3.71
C ALA A 259 -3.76 6.53 -2.61
N GLU A 260 -4.25 5.33 -2.91
CA GLU A 260 -4.39 4.25 -1.95
C GLU A 260 -3.45 3.09 -2.27
N TRP A 261 -2.94 2.44 -1.24
CA TRP A 261 -2.33 1.13 -1.36
C TRP A 261 -3.40 0.05 -1.56
N ASP A 262 -3.15 -0.94 -2.41
CA ASP A 262 -3.90 -2.19 -2.48
C ASP A 262 -3.01 -3.37 -2.07
N TRP A 263 -2.63 -3.39 -0.80
CA TRP A 263 -1.80 -4.44 -0.25
C TRP A 263 -2.48 -5.83 -0.25
N ALA A 264 -3.77 -5.89 -0.53
CA ALA A 264 -4.46 -7.17 -0.67
C ALA A 264 -3.87 -8.03 -1.81
N THR A 265 -3.33 -7.41 -2.85
CA THR A 265 -2.72 -8.11 -3.99
C THR A 265 -1.45 -8.87 -3.59
N PRO A 266 -0.37 -8.25 -3.04
CA PRO A 266 0.79 -8.99 -2.58
C PRO A 266 0.48 -9.93 -1.40
N TYR A 267 -0.44 -9.57 -0.50
CA TYR A 267 -0.82 -10.44 0.62
C TYR A 267 -1.44 -11.74 0.12
N LYS A 268 -2.43 -11.67 -0.80
CA LYS A 268 -3.04 -12.87 -1.40
C LYS A 268 -2.03 -13.73 -2.11
N LEU A 269 -1.11 -13.14 -2.87
CA LEU A 269 -0.06 -13.88 -3.57
C LEU A 269 0.80 -14.67 -2.59
N LEU A 270 1.34 -14.01 -1.56
CA LEU A 270 2.22 -14.64 -0.58
C LEU A 270 1.49 -15.72 0.24
N VAL A 271 0.24 -15.46 0.65
CA VAL A 271 -0.60 -16.46 1.36
C VAL A 271 -0.90 -17.66 0.46
N THR A 272 -1.29 -17.43 -0.79
CA THR A 272 -1.57 -18.51 -1.74
C THR A 272 -0.32 -19.37 -2.02
N ASN A 273 0.83 -18.72 -2.18
CA ASN A 273 2.09 -19.44 -2.35
C ASN A 273 2.44 -20.28 -1.10
N ALA A 274 2.24 -19.75 0.10
CA ALA A 274 2.47 -20.47 1.35
C ALA A 274 1.53 -21.68 1.48
N GLN A 275 0.24 -21.54 1.14
CA GLN A 275 -0.73 -22.66 1.16
C GLN A 275 -0.45 -23.75 0.12
N THR A 276 0.16 -23.38 -1.00
CA THR A 276 0.43 -24.30 -2.13
C THR A 276 1.90 -24.71 -2.23
N THR A 277 2.71 -24.39 -1.21
CA THR A 277 4.16 -24.67 -1.15
C THR A 277 4.94 -24.18 -2.38
N LYS A 278 4.42 -23.13 -3.04
CA LYS A 278 5.13 -22.48 -4.14
C LYS A 278 6.25 -21.58 -3.60
N PRO A 279 7.34 -21.42 -4.36
CA PRO A 279 8.42 -20.49 -4.00
C PRO A 279 7.88 -19.07 -3.79
N GLN A 280 8.39 -18.41 -2.76
CA GLN A 280 8.09 -17.02 -2.50
C GLN A 280 9.08 -16.11 -3.25
N PRO A 281 8.60 -15.07 -3.94
CA PRO A 281 9.50 -14.09 -4.56
C PRO A 281 10.15 -13.23 -3.49
N ASN A 282 11.45 -12.93 -3.64
CA ASN A 282 12.16 -12.08 -2.69
C ASN A 282 11.84 -10.59 -2.87
N ILE A 283 11.51 -10.16 -4.09
CA ILE A 283 11.10 -8.79 -4.42
C ILE A 283 9.76 -8.82 -5.13
N LEU A 284 8.85 -7.98 -4.66
CA LEU A 284 7.54 -7.72 -5.25
C LEU A 284 7.39 -6.21 -5.45
N ARG A 285 7.24 -5.78 -6.67
CA ARG A 285 7.01 -4.38 -7.04
C ARG A 285 5.81 -4.29 -7.96
N GLY A 286 5.00 -3.26 -7.77
CA GLY A 286 3.85 -3.04 -8.63
C GLY A 286 3.25 -1.65 -8.49
N GLY A 287 2.55 -1.23 -9.54
CA GLY A 287 1.80 0.01 -9.60
C GLY A 287 0.31 -0.25 -9.84
N LEU A 288 -0.32 0.63 -10.59
CA LEU A 288 -1.71 0.50 -11.03
C LEU A 288 -1.93 -0.75 -11.89
N ARG A 289 -0.97 -1.09 -12.75
CA ARG A 289 -1.03 -2.26 -13.63
C ARG A 289 -1.08 -3.56 -12.85
N GLU A 290 -0.24 -3.70 -11.85
CA GLU A 290 -0.13 -4.91 -11.02
C GLU A 290 -1.15 -4.92 -9.88
N GLY A 291 -1.91 -3.83 -9.69
CA GLY A 291 -2.91 -3.69 -8.65
C GLY A 291 -2.33 -3.58 -7.23
N PHE A 292 -1.14 -2.99 -7.09
CA PHE A 292 -0.55 -2.70 -5.77
C PHE A 292 -1.00 -1.35 -5.22
N VAL A 293 -1.49 -0.49 -6.12
CA VAL A 293 -2.03 0.82 -5.80
C VAL A 293 -3.35 1.03 -6.53
N LYS A 294 -4.18 1.91 -6.01
CA LYS A 294 -5.47 2.27 -6.60
C LYS A 294 -5.84 3.70 -6.26
N MET A 295 -6.81 4.27 -7.01
CA MET A 295 -7.41 5.55 -6.69
C MET A 295 -8.62 5.36 -5.79
N SER A 296 -8.82 6.27 -4.82
CA SER A 296 -10.11 6.43 -4.15
C SER A 296 -11.21 6.79 -5.15
N PRO A 297 -12.47 6.46 -4.87
CA PRO A 297 -13.59 6.99 -5.63
C PRO A 297 -13.57 8.52 -5.68
N TYR A 298 -14.00 9.09 -6.80
CA TYR A 298 -14.08 10.54 -6.96
C TYR A 298 -15.14 11.17 -6.05
N GLY A 299 -14.76 12.22 -5.35
CA GLY A 299 -15.66 13.06 -4.58
C GLY A 299 -16.57 13.92 -5.43
N ALA A 300 -17.55 14.56 -4.79
CA ALA A 300 -18.60 15.31 -5.46
C ALA A 300 -18.10 16.54 -6.26
N LYS A 301 -16.94 17.11 -5.87
CA LYS A 301 -16.36 18.29 -6.53
C LYS A 301 -15.53 17.97 -7.76
N VAL A 302 -15.25 16.71 -8.05
CA VAL A 302 -14.53 16.33 -9.27
C VAL A 302 -15.49 16.38 -10.44
N THR A 303 -15.22 17.30 -11.39
CA THR A 303 -16.05 17.51 -12.57
C THR A 303 -15.99 16.31 -13.53
N PRO A 304 -16.99 16.15 -14.44
CA PRO A 304 -16.94 15.09 -15.47
C PRO A 304 -15.66 15.14 -16.32
N ASP A 305 -15.21 16.34 -16.71
CA ASP A 305 -14.01 16.52 -17.52
C ASP A 305 -12.74 16.09 -16.74
N ALA A 306 -12.66 16.45 -15.45
CA ALA A 306 -11.57 16.01 -14.59
C ALA A 306 -11.51 14.48 -14.47
N ARG A 307 -12.67 13.83 -14.30
CA ARG A 307 -12.76 12.35 -14.26
C ARG A 307 -12.32 11.74 -15.58
N THR A 308 -12.84 12.22 -16.69
CA THR A 308 -12.50 11.74 -18.02
C THR A 308 -11.00 11.84 -18.28
N ASN A 309 -10.38 12.97 -17.93
CA ASN A 309 -8.95 13.18 -18.10
C ASN A 309 -8.14 12.22 -17.20
N ALA A 310 -8.43 12.17 -15.90
CA ALA A 310 -7.73 11.30 -14.96
C ALA A 310 -7.87 9.81 -15.34
N ASP A 311 -9.07 9.37 -15.72
CA ASP A 311 -9.32 7.98 -16.13
C ASP A 311 -8.60 7.62 -17.44
N ALA A 312 -8.51 8.55 -18.39
CA ALA A 312 -7.74 8.34 -19.63
C ALA A 312 -6.24 8.20 -19.36
N VAL A 313 -5.68 9.01 -18.45
CA VAL A 313 -4.28 8.88 -18.03
C VAL A 313 -4.06 7.57 -17.28
N LYS A 314 -4.95 7.23 -16.35
CA LYS A 314 -4.91 5.94 -15.61
C LYS A 314 -4.92 4.75 -16.56
N ALA A 315 -5.78 4.76 -17.58
CA ALA A 315 -5.84 3.68 -18.58
C ALA A 315 -4.49 3.51 -19.29
N LYS A 316 -3.82 4.60 -19.67
CA LYS A 316 -2.49 4.56 -20.29
C LYS A 316 -1.43 4.02 -19.32
N MET A 317 -1.46 4.39 -18.02
CA MET A 317 -0.56 3.84 -17.01
C MET A 317 -0.75 2.33 -16.84
N VAL A 318 -1.99 1.86 -16.76
CA VAL A 318 -2.31 0.42 -16.69
C VAL A 318 -1.86 -0.32 -17.96
N ALA A 319 -2.00 0.27 -19.13
CA ALA A 319 -1.48 -0.29 -20.39
C ALA A 319 0.06 -0.28 -20.47
N GLY A 320 0.74 0.59 -19.68
CA GLY A 320 2.18 0.80 -19.73
C GLY A 320 2.63 1.80 -20.79
N ASP A 321 1.71 2.59 -21.30
CA ASP A 321 1.94 3.56 -22.35
C ASP A 321 2.11 4.99 -21.81
N TYR A 322 2.36 5.11 -20.51
CA TYR A 322 2.54 6.40 -19.85
C TYR A 322 3.83 6.48 -19.05
N VAL A 323 4.63 7.50 -19.33
CA VAL A 323 5.88 7.79 -18.62
C VAL A 323 5.75 9.15 -17.94
N ILE A 324 5.81 9.16 -16.61
CA ILE A 324 5.74 10.38 -15.79
C ILE A 324 7.06 11.17 -15.92
N PHE A 325 8.17 10.50 -15.72
CA PHE A 325 9.50 11.11 -15.62
C PHE A 325 10.26 11.02 -16.95
N LYS A 326 10.10 12.04 -17.79
CA LYS A 326 10.77 12.14 -19.09
C LYS A 326 11.30 13.55 -19.33
N GLY A 327 12.46 13.65 -19.96
CA GLY A 327 13.10 14.91 -20.28
C GLY A 327 12.65 15.52 -21.62
N PRO A 328 12.91 16.81 -21.88
CA PRO A 328 13.62 17.67 -20.92
C PRO A 328 12.76 18.08 -19.72
N MET A 329 13.30 17.96 -18.51
CA MET A 329 12.62 18.35 -17.27
C MET A 329 13.58 19.21 -16.45
N LYS A 330 13.08 20.35 -15.96
CA LYS A 330 13.85 21.23 -15.08
C LYS A 330 13.54 20.93 -13.61
N ASP A 331 14.52 21.14 -12.75
CA ASP A 331 14.29 21.22 -11.32
C ASP A 331 13.75 22.60 -10.89
N ASN A 332 13.34 22.72 -9.64
CA ASN A 332 12.79 23.96 -9.09
C ASN A 332 13.83 25.07 -8.82
N LYS A 333 15.13 24.80 -9.09
CA LYS A 333 16.23 25.76 -9.04
C LYS A 333 16.64 26.23 -10.45
N GLY A 334 15.95 25.72 -11.50
CA GLY A 334 16.22 26.04 -12.90
C GLY A 334 17.27 25.16 -13.58
N GLY A 335 17.85 24.20 -12.86
CA GLY A 335 18.77 23.20 -13.38
C GLY A 335 18.06 22.12 -14.20
N SER A 336 18.84 21.24 -14.86
CA SER A 336 18.30 20.08 -15.57
C SER A 336 18.11 18.91 -14.60
N ALA A 337 16.86 18.53 -14.32
CA ALA A 337 16.53 17.33 -13.55
C ALA A 337 16.61 16.05 -14.43
N ILE A 338 16.08 16.10 -15.66
CA ILE A 338 16.15 15.01 -16.63
C ILE A 338 16.52 15.60 -17.99
N ALA A 339 17.60 15.10 -18.60
CA ALA A 339 18.08 15.57 -19.88
C ALA A 339 17.09 15.26 -21.02
N SER A 340 17.15 16.06 -22.11
CA SER A 340 16.38 15.80 -23.32
C SER A 340 16.67 14.40 -23.88
N GLY A 341 15.63 13.69 -24.32
CA GLY A 341 15.73 12.32 -24.85
C GLY A 341 15.85 11.21 -23.78
N THR A 342 15.94 11.57 -22.49
CA THR A 342 15.93 10.59 -21.40
C THR A 342 14.50 10.37 -20.89
N SER A 343 14.15 9.11 -20.62
CA SER A 343 12.90 8.76 -19.96
C SER A 343 13.14 7.61 -18.99
N TYR A 344 12.46 7.64 -17.86
CA TYR A 344 12.57 6.61 -16.85
C TYR A 344 11.25 5.82 -16.77
N ALA A 345 11.33 4.51 -17.05
CA ALA A 345 10.21 3.62 -16.77
C ALA A 345 9.90 3.62 -15.26
N GLN A 346 8.69 3.23 -14.89
CA GLN A 346 8.24 3.22 -13.50
C GLN A 346 9.13 2.38 -12.57
N THR A 347 9.73 1.33 -13.12
CA THR A 347 10.63 0.41 -12.42
C THR A 347 12.10 0.84 -12.44
N ASP A 348 12.43 2.00 -13.03
CA ASP A 348 13.80 2.43 -13.16
C ASP A 348 14.39 2.82 -11.80
N ILE A 349 15.55 2.25 -11.47
CA ILE A 349 16.23 2.46 -10.18
C ILE A 349 16.67 3.94 -10.00
N ALA A 350 16.83 4.70 -11.07
CA ALA A 350 17.13 6.13 -10.99
C ALA A 350 16.05 6.90 -10.23
N LEU A 351 14.80 6.45 -10.31
CA LEU A 351 13.68 7.05 -9.56
C LEU A 351 13.74 6.74 -8.05
N GLU A 352 14.44 5.68 -7.66
CA GLU A 352 14.67 5.34 -6.25
C GLU A 352 15.85 6.12 -5.64
N SER A 353 16.56 6.91 -6.45
CA SER A 353 17.67 7.79 -6.05
C SER A 353 17.34 9.27 -6.27
N MET A 354 16.07 9.61 -6.45
CA MET A 354 15.61 10.96 -6.72
C MET A 354 16.01 11.93 -5.60
N ASN A 355 16.66 13.04 -5.96
CA ASN A 355 17.17 14.05 -5.03
C ASN A 355 16.87 15.50 -5.47
N TYR A 356 15.81 15.69 -6.24
CA TYR A 356 15.37 16.98 -6.76
C TYR A 356 13.85 17.14 -6.64
N LEU A 357 13.41 18.40 -6.65
CA LEU A 357 12.03 18.80 -6.86
C LEU A 357 11.90 19.37 -8.28
N VAL A 358 10.81 19.06 -8.99
CA VAL A 358 10.58 19.55 -10.36
C VAL A 358 10.20 21.04 -10.38
N ALA A 359 10.37 21.68 -11.51
CA ALA A 359 9.92 23.06 -11.75
C ALA A 359 8.43 23.22 -11.41
N GLY A 360 8.07 24.32 -10.71
CA GLY A 360 6.73 24.54 -10.19
C GLY A 360 6.54 24.10 -8.74
N VAL A 361 7.47 23.34 -8.15
CA VAL A 361 7.48 23.10 -6.71
C VAL A 361 8.11 24.28 -5.99
N VAL A 362 7.39 24.83 -5.01
CA VAL A 362 7.84 25.89 -4.10
C VAL A 362 8.19 25.26 -2.77
N GLY A 363 9.49 25.14 -2.47
CA GLY A 363 10.04 24.49 -1.29
C GLY A 363 11.50 24.12 -1.50
N GLN A 364 12.14 23.62 -0.43
CA GLN A 364 13.56 23.20 -0.43
C GLN A 364 13.68 21.84 0.21
N ILE A 365 14.67 21.04 -0.26
CA ILE A 365 15.08 19.76 0.30
C ILE A 365 16.35 19.88 1.10
#